data_d6ec81b053d9be8eae6351ade6e92cf2
#
_entry.id   d6ec81b053d9be8eae6351ade6e92cf2
#
_cell.length_a   1.000
_cell.length_b   1.000
_cell.length_c   1.000
_cell.angle_alpha   90.00
_cell.angle_beta   90.00
_cell.angle_gamma   90.00
#
_symmetry.space_group_name_H-M   'P 1'
#
loop_
_entity.id
_entity.type
_entity.pdbx_description
1 polymer ?
#
loop_
_entity_poly.entity_id
_entity_poly.type
_entity_poly.pdbx_seq_one_letter_code
_entity_poly.pdbx_strand_id
1 'polypeptide(L)'
;MAKAAANSAPLLLVCGDDDFTVKQKARAYFDQWSAELGGMDHEIVDATAGNSGEALNRIGRLREALNTLPFFGGAKAVWFRDCNFLGEDRTSASAAVTEELTQLADEMKAFRWDGVRLLISGSKPDKRRSFYKTVEKLGSVESFNALSSDDKDWAGKAESEALRLFRAGNKDIADNALAELVTRVGPNLRALANEVEKLSLYIGARPEVLLADVQTMT
;
A
#
# COMPACT_ATOMS: atom_id res chain seq x y z
N MET A 1 2.07 18.05 10.32
CA MET A 1 1.36 17.53 11.51
C MET A 1 0.46 16.30 11.22
N ALA A 2 0.16 15.92 9.99
CA ALA A 2 -0.64 14.73 9.67
C ALA A 2 0.09 13.37 9.83
N LYS A 3 1.43 13.36 9.81
CA LYS A 3 2.22 12.12 9.82
C LYS A 3 2.30 11.40 11.19
N ALA A 4 2.05 12.10 12.29
CA ALA A 4 2.08 11.53 13.65
C ALA A 4 0.75 10.87 14.07
N ALA A 5 -0.38 11.23 13.44
CA ALA A 5 -1.68 10.68 13.77
C ALA A 5 -1.92 9.27 13.15
N ALA A 6 -1.28 8.95 12.02
CA ALA A 6 -1.41 7.64 11.36
C ALA A 6 -0.83 6.48 12.19
N ASN A 7 0.11 6.78 13.10
CA ASN A 7 0.79 5.75 13.90
C ASN A 7 0.01 5.33 15.18
N SER A 8 -1.05 6.05 15.56
CA SER A 8 -1.83 5.74 16.78
C SER A 8 -3.21 5.13 16.49
N ALA A 9 -3.71 5.25 15.28
CA ALA A 9 -5.00 4.70 14.90
C ALA A 9 -4.92 3.16 14.76
N PRO A 10 -5.92 2.41 15.26
CA PRO A 10 -5.89 0.96 15.17
C PRO A 10 -6.13 0.43 13.76
N LEU A 11 -6.57 1.28 12.84
CA LEU A 11 -6.97 0.92 11.49
C LEU A 11 -6.33 1.86 10.46
N LEU A 12 -5.75 1.27 9.41
CA LEU A 12 -5.15 1.99 8.29
C LEU A 12 -5.58 1.34 6.97
N LEU A 13 -6.10 2.15 6.05
CA LEU A 13 -6.32 1.76 4.66
C LEU A 13 -5.28 2.42 3.76
N VAL A 14 -4.49 1.61 3.07
CA VAL A 14 -3.54 2.02 2.03
C VAL A 14 -4.09 1.58 0.68
N CYS A 15 -4.49 2.51 -0.17
CA CYS A 15 -5.24 2.18 -1.38
C CYS A 15 -4.87 3.08 -2.57
N GLY A 16 -5.29 2.69 -3.76
CA GLY A 16 -5.12 3.49 -4.96
C GLY A 16 -4.94 2.67 -6.22
N ASP A 17 -4.67 3.36 -7.31
CA ASP A 17 -4.37 2.77 -8.62
C ASP A 17 -2.86 2.66 -8.91
N ASP A 18 -2.00 3.27 -8.08
CA ASP A 18 -0.56 2.95 -8.03
C ASP A 18 -0.34 1.72 -7.14
N ASP A 19 -0.54 0.53 -7.69
CA ASP A 19 -0.43 -0.73 -6.97
C ASP A 19 1.00 -0.99 -6.44
N PHE A 20 2.01 -0.44 -7.09
CA PHE A 20 3.40 -0.56 -6.65
C PHE A 20 3.63 0.19 -5.34
N THR A 21 3.28 1.48 -5.29
CA THR A 21 3.41 2.29 -4.08
C THR A 21 2.50 1.77 -2.95
N VAL A 22 1.26 1.36 -3.27
CA VAL A 22 0.34 0.75 -2.29
C VAL A 22 0.97 -0.46 -1.62
N LYS A 23 1.52 -1.41 -2.40
CA LYS A 23 2.16 -2.63 -1.86
C LYS A 23 3.40 -2.31 -1.03
N GLN A 24 4.26 -1.42 -1.52
CA GLN A 24 5.48 -1.01 -0.80
C GLN A 24 5.14 -0.34 0.54
N LYS A 25 4.17 0.59 0.54
CA LYS A 25 3.74 1.29 1.76
C LYS A 25 3.07 0.37 2.75
N ALA A 26 2.13 -0.46 2.28
CA ALA A 26 1.43 -1.42 3.13
C ALA A 26 2.42 -2.40 3.79
N ARG A 27 3.41 -2.90 3.04
CA ARG A 27 4.45 -3.75 3.60
C ARG A 27 5.24 -3.04 4.69
N ALA A 28 5.69 -1.82 4.44
CA ALA A 28 6.45 -1.03 5.42
C ALA A 28 5.64 -0.78 6.71
N TYR A 29 4.33 -0.46 6.60
CA TYR A 29 3.47 -0.31 7.76
C TYR A 29 3.27 -1.60 8.54
N PHE A 30 3.07 -2.71 7.84
CA PHE A 30 2.90 -4.00 8.50
C PHE A 30 4.17 -4.42 9.25
N ASP A 31 5.33 -4.28 8.63
CA ASP A 31 6.63 -4.59 9.25
C ASP A 31 6.89 -3.68 10.47
N GLN A 32 6.59 -2.39 10.36
CA GLN A 32 6.68 -1.45 11.47
C GLN A 32 5.75 -1.85 12.63
N TRP A 33 4.47 -2.12 12.34
CA TRP A 33 3.49 -2.49 13.36
C TRP A 33 3.85 -3.82 14.03
N SER A 34 4.33 -4.78 13.25
CA SER A 34 4.77 -6.07 13.79
C SER A 34 5.95 -5.89 14.75
N ALA A 35 6.91 -5.03 14.42
CA ALA A 35 8.04 -4.72 15.29
C ALA A 35 7.60 -3.96 16.57
N GLU A 36 6.67 -3.00 16.45
CA GLU A 36 6.14 -2.23 17.58
C GLU A 36 5.31 -3.07 18.56
N LEU A 37 4.45 -3.94 18.03
CA LEU A 37 3.56 -4.77 18.84
C LEU A 37 4.27 -5.98 19.43
N GLY A 38 5.35 -6.43 18.79
CA GLY A 38 6.08 -7.64 19.21
C GLY A 38 5.24 -8.91 19.10
N GLY A 39 5.81 -10.05 19.51
CA GLY A 39 5.12 -11.33 19.44
C GLY A 39 5.21 -11.97 18.04
N MET A 40 4.47 -13.07 17.84
CA MET A 40 4.46 -13.86 16.61
C MET A 40 3.06 -14.09 16.03
N ASP A 41 2.04 -13.47 16.62
CA ASP A 41 0.62 -13.69 16.28
C ASP A 41 0.12 -12.73 15.17
N HIS A 42 1.05 -12.11 14.41
CA HIS A 42 0.68 -11.25 13.28
C HIS A 42 0.19 -12.08 12.10
N GLU A 43 -0.87 -11.62 11.44
CA GLU A 43 -1.54 -12.39 10.41
C GLU A 43 -1.70 -11.60 9.11
N ILE A 44 -1.42 -12.26 7.98
CA ILE A 44 -1.66 -11.72 6.65
C ILE A 44 -2.76 -12.53 5.99
N VAL A 45 -3.89 -11.90 5.73
CA VAL A 45 -5.02 -12.46 4.99
C VAL A 45 -4.98 -11.93 3.56
N ASP A 46 -4.71 -12.81 2.60
CA ASP A 46 -4.79 -12.46 1.18
C ASP A 46 -6.25 -12.18 0.81
N ALA A 47 -6.54 -10.96 0.39
CA ALA A 47 -7.88 -10.48 0.06
C ALA A 47 -8.14 -10.41 -1.45
N THR A 48 -7.27 -11.00 -2.28
CA THR A 48 -7.52 -11.09 -3.71
C THR A 48 -8.69 -12.03 -3.99
N ALA A 49 -9.66 -11.58 -4.79
CA ALA A 49 -10.84 -12.35 -5.15
C ALA A 49 -11.13 -12.22 -6.65
N GLY A 50 -11.35 -13.34 -7.33
CA GLY A 50 -11.75 -13.39 -8.73
C GLY A 50 -13.26 -13.32 -8.94
N ASN A 51 -14.05 -13.52 -7.88
CA ASN A 51 -15.52 -13.50 -7.91
C ASN A 51 -16.11 -13.17 -6.53
N SER A 52 -17.43 -12.97 -6.48
CA SER A 52 -18.13 -12.61 -5.24
C SER A 52 -18.04 -13.69 -4.14
N GLY A 53 -18.09 -14.97 -4.50
CA GLY A 53 -17.96 -16.06 -3.53
C GLY A 53 -16.60 -16.09 -2.84
N GLU A 54 -15.53 -15.85 -3.59
CA GLU A 54 -14.18 -15.69 -3.05
C GLU A 54 -14.09 -14.45 -2.14
N ALA A 55 -14.66 -13.32 -2.56
CA ALA A 55 -14.68 -12.10 -1.76
C ALA A 55 -15.36 -12.33 -0.39
N LEU A 56 -16.51 -13.01 -0.37
CA LEU A 56 -17.19 -13.38 0.87
C LEU A 56 -16.31 -14.27 1.77
N ASN A 57 -15.63 -15.26 1.18
CA ASN A 57 -14.69 -16.10 1.93
C ASN A 57 -13.52 -15.28 2.52
N ARG A 58 -12.96 -14.32 1.76
CA ARG A 58 -11.89 -13.45 2.26
C ARG A 58 -12.35 -12.57 3.43
N ILE A 59 -13.57 -12.03 3.37
CA ILE A 59 -14.17 -11.28 4.46
C ILE A 59 -14.35 -12.17 5.71
N GLY A 60 -14.82 -13.41 5.52
CA GLY A 60 -14.92 -14.38 6.62
C GLY A 60 -13.59 -14.64 7.32
N ARG A 61 -12.51 -14.84 6.53
CA ARG A 61 -11.15 -15.01 7.07
C ARG A 61 -10.64 -13.78 7.82
N LEU A 62 -10.97 -12.58 7.36
CA LEU A 62 -10.64 -11.35 8.08
C LEU A 62 -11.32 -11.33 9.45
N ARG A 63 -12.62 -11.70 9.52
CA ARG A 63 -13.33 -11.80 10.80
C ARG A 63 -12.68 -12.82 11.75
N GLU A 64 -12.33 -13.99 11.25
CA GLU A 64 -11.60 -15.00 12.02
C GLU A 64 -10.28 -14.42 12.55
N ALA A 65 -9.48 -13.81 11.68
CA ALA A 65 -8.22 -13.19 12.04
C ALA A 65 -8.39 -12.09 13.10
N LEU A 66 -9.42 -11.25 13.02
CA LEU A 66 -9.67 -10.20 14.02
C LEU A 66 -10.12 -10.78 15.38
N ASN A 67 -10.94 -11.82 15.38
CA ASN A 67 -11.51 -12.41 16.60
C ASN A 67 -10.61 -13.44 17.28
N THR A 68 -9.58 -13.97 16.60
CA THR A 68 -8.59 -14.85 17.22
C THR A 68 -7.74 -14.06 18.20
N LEU A 69 -7.72 -14.46 19.46
CA LEU A 69 -6.89 -13.82 20.47
C LEU A 69 -5.41 -14.19 20.29
N PRO A 70 -4.48 -13.25 20.54
CA PRO A 70 -3.05 -13.57 20.58
C PRO A 70 -2.76 -14.65 21.63
N PHE A 71 -1.94 -15.62 21.29
CA PHE A 71 -1.72 -16.84 22.09
C PHE A 71 -1.13 -16.55 23.48
N PHE A 72 -0.36 -15.48 23.62
CA PHE A 72 0.30 -15.09 24.87
C PHE A 72 -0.23 -13.77 25.48
N GLY A 73 -1.46 -13.38 25.17
CA GLY A 73 -2.06 -12.15 25.71
C GLY A 73 -1.40 -10.86 25.21
N GLY A 74 -0.67 -10.95 24.11
CA GLY A 74 0.00 -9.83 23.47
C GLY A 74 -0.91 -9.03 22.54
N ALA A 75 -0.29 -8.15 21.77
CA ALA A 75 -0.95 -7.39 20.71
C ALA A 75 -0.66 -8.02 19.34
N LYS A 76 -1.52 -7.79 18.33
CA LYS A 76 -1.32 -8.30 16.98
C LYS A 76 -1.65 -7.27 15.90
N ALA A 77 -0.96 -7.41 14.77
CA ALA A 77 -1.30 -6.76 13.52
C ALA A 77 -1.95 -7.77 12.57
N VAL A 78 -3.08 -7.39 11.99
CA VAL A 78 -3.73 -8.13 10.90
C VAL A 78 -3.61 -7.31 9.63
N TRP A 79 -3.13 -7.93 8.54
CA TRP A 79 -3.06 -7.28 7.24
C TRP A 79 -4.00 -7.96 6.25
N PHE A 80 -5.08 -7.26 5.88
CA PHE A 80 -5.99 -7.63 4.80
C PHE A 80 -5.40 -7.11 3.49
N ARG A 81 -4.63 -7.99 2.82
CA ARG A 81 -3.70 -7.65 1.76
C ARG A 81 -4.33 -7.76 0.36
N ASP A 82 -4.05 -6.77 -0.48
CA ASP A 82 -4.40 -6.76 -1.91
C ASP A 82 -5.91 -6.90 -2.18
N CYS A 83 -6.74 -6.22 -1.36
CA CYS A 83 -8.18 -6.23 -1.51
C CYS A 83 -8.60 -5.52 -2.81
N ASN A 84 -9.15 -6.28 -3.76
CA ASN A 84 -9.54 -5.80 -5.08
C ASN A 84 -11.05 -5.62 -5.26
N PHE A 85 -11.85 -5.74 -4.21
CA PHE A 85 -13.31 -5.63 -4.25
C PHE A 85 -13.89 -4.50 -3.40
N LEU A 86 -13.10 -3.44 -3.17
CA LEU A 86 -13.58 -2.21 -2.49
C LEU A 86 -14.04 -1.12 -3.46
N GLY A 87 -13.77 -1.28 -4.76
CA GLY A 87 -14.04 -0.31 -5.81
C GLY A 87 -15.43 -0.40 -6.42
N GLU A 88 -15.51 -0.15 -7.73
CA GLU A 88 -16.74 -0.17 -8.53
C GLU A 88 -16.77 -1.32 -9.56
N ASP A 89 -15.84 -2.28 -9.47
CA ASP A 89 -15.77 -3.43 -10.35
C ASP A 89 -16.96 -4.40 -10.14
N ARG A 90 -17.07 -5.40 -11.02
CA ARG A 90 -18.17 -6.37 -11.01
C ARG A 90 -18.28 -7.14 -9.68
N THR A 91 -17.17 -7.53 -9.08
CA THR A 91 -17.16 -8.26 -7.80
C THR A 91 -17.65 -7.34 -6.67
N SER A 92 -17.13 -6.11 -6.63
CA SER A 92 -17.52 -5.07 -5.68
C SER A 92 -19.00 -4.67 -5.79
N ALA A 93 -19.55 -4.69 -7.02
CA ALA A 93 -20.95 -4.34 -7.29
C ALA A 93 -21.96 -5.45 -6.91
N SER A 94 -21.48 -6.65 -6.55
CA SER A 94 -22.34 -7.74 -6.06
C SER A 94 -23.10 -7.30 -4.80
N ALA A 95 -24.41 -7.51 -4.78
CA ALA A 95 -25.25 -7.20 -3.62
C ALA A 95 -24.75 -7.91 -2.36
N ALA A 96 -24.39 -9.20 -2.47
CA ALA A 96 -23.88 -9.99 -1.36
C ALA A 96 -22.56 -9.43 -0.80
N VAL A 97 -21.61 -9.01 -1.67
CA VAL A 97 -20.35 -8.42 -1.22
C VAL A 97 -20.60 -7.05 -0.57
N THR A 98 -21.51 -6.25 -1.13
CA THR A 98 -21.86 -4.95 -0.56
C THR A 98 -22.49 -5.07 0.82
N GLU A 99 -23.42 -6.02 0.99
CA GLU A 99 -24.06 -6.32 2.26
C GLU A 99 -23.04 -6.80 3.31
N GLU A 100 -22.18 -7.73 2.91
CA GLU A 100 -21.16 -8.29 3.80
C GLU A 100 -20.13 -7.25 4.25
N LEU A 101 -19.69 -6.35 3.34
CA LEU A 101 -18.83 -5.22 3.71
C LEU A 101 -19.55 -4.21 4.62
N THR A 102 -20.87 -4.06 4.47
CA THR A 102 -21.66 -3.20 5.36
C THR A 102 -21.75 -3.80 6.76
N GLN A 103 -22.01 -5.11 6.86
CA GLN A 103 -22.00 -5.83 8.14
C GLN A 103 -20.63 -5.77 8.82
N LEU A 104 -19.54 -6.01 8.05
CA LEU A 104 -18.18 -5.88 8.55
C LEU A 104 -17.91 -4.46 9.07
N ALA A 105 -18.38 -3.43 8.37
CA ALA A 105 -18.24 -2.05 8.83
C ALA A 105 -18.96 -1.79 10.17
N ASP A 106 -20.11 -2.40 10.38
CA ASP A 106 -20.85 -2.28 11.65
C ASP A 106 -20.18 -3.06 12.78
N GLU A 107 -19.66 -4.25 12.50
CA GLU A 107 -18.84 -5.03 13.43
C GLU A 107 -17.59 -4.26 13.86
N MET A 108 -16.88 -3.61 12.92
CA MET A 108 -15.70 -2.81 13.21
C MET A 108 -15.98 -1.61 14.12
N LYS A 109 -17.18 -1.02 14.06
CA LYS A 109 -17.58 0.08 14.98
C LYS A 109 -17.74 -0.40 16.42
N ALA A 110 -18.16 -1.65 16.62
CA ALA A 110 -18.35 -2.27 17.92
C ALA A 110 -17.10 -3.02 18.41
N PHE A 111 -16.13 -3.23 17.54
CA PHE A 111 -14.93 -4.02 17.84
C PHE A 111 -14.03 -3.31 18.86
N ARG A 112 -13.51 -4.08 19.81
CA ARG A 112 -12.54 -3.59 20.79
C ARG A 112 -11.13 -3.67 20.20
N TRP A 113 -10.58 -2.51 19.84
CA TRP A 113 -9.27 -2.39 19.20
C TRP A 113 -8.07 -2.48 20.16
N ASP A 114 -8.31 -2.87 21.42
CA ASP A 114 -7.24 -3.00 22.42
C ASP A 114 -6.25 -4.11 22.00
N GLY A 115 -5.03 -3.72 21.67
CA GLY A 115 -3.99 -4.67 21.24
C GLY A 115 -4.17 -5.25 19.83
N VAL A 116 -5.14 -4.79 19.03
CA VAL A 116 -5.31 -5.23 17.64
C VAL A 116 -5.20 -4.04 16.69
N ARG A 117 -4.37 -4.18 15.67
CA ARG A 117 -4.28 -3.22 14.55
C ARG A 117 -4.65 -3.89 13.24
N LEU A 118 -5.44 -3.22 12.41
CA LEU A 118 -5.84 -3.68 11.10
C LEU A 118 -5.28 -2.79 10.00
N LEU A 119 -4.43 -3.36 9.17
CA LEU A 119 -3.99 -2.78 7.91
C LEU A 119 -4.80 -3.36 6.76
N ILE A 120 -5.38 -2.52 5.94
CA ILE A 120 -6.05 -2.91 4.70
C ILE A 120 -5.24 -2.32 3.55
N SER A 121 -4.86 -3.13 2.56
CA SER A 121 -4.28 -2.62 1.32
C SER A 121 -5.09 -3.10 0.13
N GLY A 122 -5.23 -2.24 -0.88
CA GLY A 122 -5.99 -2.64 -2.06
C GLY A 122 -6.14 -1.57 -3.14
N SER A 123 -6.99 -1.87 -4.10
CA SER A 123 -7.32 -0.98 -5.20
C SER A 123 -8.09 0.25 -4.72
N LYS A 124 -8.33 1.20 -5.63
CA LYS A 124 -9.09 2.42 -5.36
C LYS A 124 -10.50 2.09 -4.86
N PRO A 125 -10.88 2.51 -3.63
CA PRO A 125 -12.17 2.20 -3.06
C PRO A 125 -13.28 3.14 -3.54
N ASP A 126 -14.52 2.67 -3.53
CA ASP A 126 -15.71 3.54 -3.65
C ASP A 126 -15.94 4.28 -2.32
N LYS A 127 -15.60 5.57 -2.31
CA LYS A 127 -15.70 6.44 -1.12
C LYS A 127 -17.13 6.66 -0.63
N ARG A 128 -18.14 6.34 -1.44
CA ARG A 128 -19.56 6.49 -1.08
C ARG A 128 -20.05 5.38 -0.14
N ARG A 129 -19.37 4.24 -0.15
CA ARG A 129 -19.77 3.03 0.62
C ARG A 129 -19.56 3.20 2.12
N SER A 130 -20.44 2.57 2.90
CA SER A 130 -20.39 2.58 4.37
C SER A 130 -19.07 2.05 4.92
N PHE A 131 -18.52 1.01 4.29
CA PHE A 131 -17.23 0.43 4.67
C PHE A 131 -16.11 1.49 4.63
N TYR A 132 -15.94 2.19 3.50
CA TYR A 132 -14.92 3.24 3.38
C TYR A 132 -15.09 4.34 4.45
N LYS A 133 -16.33 4.84 4.61
CA LYS A 133 -16.63 5.88 5.61
C LYS A 133 -16.35 5.43 7.04
N THR A 134 -16.57 4.15 7.33
CA THR A 134 -16.26 3.56 8.65
C THR A 134 -14.76 3.49 8.87
N VAL A 135 -14.00 3.02 7.88
CA VAL A 135 -12.53 3.01 7.93
C VAL A 135 -11.97 4.42 8.15
N GLU A 136 -12.45 5.40 7.39
CA GLU A 136 -12.04 6.80 7.51
C GLU A 136 -12.35 7.41 8.89
N LYS A 137 -13.45 6.98 9.52
CA LYS A 137 -13.86 7.46 10.84
C LYS A 137 -13.07 6.81 11.98
N LEU A 138 -12.77 5.52 11.87
CA LEU A 138 -12.12 4.74 12.94
C LEU A 138 -10.60 4.78 12.86
N GLY A 139 -10.05 5.14 11.71
CA GLY A 139 -8.63 5.06 11.43
C GLY A 139 -8.15 6.16 10.51
N SER A 140 -7.24 5.79 9.62
CA SER A 140 -6.69 6.68 8.59
C SER A 140 -6.70 6.02 7.21
N VAL A 141 -6.72 6.86 6.18
CA VAL A 141 -6.68 6.43 4.78
C VAL A 141 -5.53 7.14 4.07
N GLU A 142 -4.68 6.36 3.43
CA GLU A 142 -3.65 6.85 2.52
C GLU A 142 -3.95 6.39 1.11
N SER A 143 -4.03 7.34 0.17
CA SER A 143 -4.36 7.05 -1.23
C SER A 143 -3.20 7.42 -2.15
N PHE A 144 -2.79 6.48 -2.98
CA PHE A 144 -1.70 6.62 -3.94
C PHE A 144 -2.25 6.44 -5.36
N ASN A 145 -2.27 7.55 -6.10
CA ASN A 145 -2.72 7.53 -7.48
C ASN A 145 -1.53 7.31 -8.41
N ALA A 146 -1.72 6.51 -9.45
CA ALA A 146 -0.74 6.36 -10.50
C ALA A 146 -0.45 7.72 -11.16
N LEU A 147 0.80 7.94 -11.53
CA LEU A 147 1.16 9.13 -12.31
C LEU A 147 0.62 8.99 -13.72
N SER A 148 0.15 10.10 -14.29
CA SER A 148 -0.31 10.18 -15.67
C SER A 148 0.54 11.18 -16.44
N SER A 149 0.88 10.87 -17.67
CA SER A 149 1.54 11.82 -18.60
C SER A 149 0.72 13.10 -18.85
N ASP A 150 -0.59 13.06 -18.61
CA ASP A 150 -1.49 14.21 -18.73
C ASP A 150 -1.38 15.17 -17.53
N ASP A 151 -0.78 14.72 -16.43
CA ASP A 151 -0.56 15.53 -15.23
C ASP A 151 0.71 16.37 -15.40
N LYS A 152 0.59 17.67 -15.37
CA LYS A 152 1.74 18.58 -15.62
C LYS A 152 2.92 18.34 -14.68
N ASP A 153 2.66 17.83 -13.49
CA ASP A 153 3.67 17.65 -12.44
C ASP A 153 4.23 16.21 -12.37
N TRP A 154 3.85 15.32 -13.30
CA TRP A 154 4.22 13.91 -13.21
C TRP A 154 5.74 13.71 -13.21
N ALA A 155 6.47 14.46 -14.05
CA ALA A 155 7.92 14.32 -14.16
C ALA A 155 8.61 14.68 -12.84
N GLY A 156 8.27 15.80 -12.22
CA GLY A 156 8.84 16.20 -10.93
C GLY A 156 8.51 15.22 -9.79
N LYS A 157 7.31 14.60 -9.82
CA LYS A 157 6.94 13.53 -8.87
C LYS A 157 7.77 12.26 -9.11
N ALA A 158 7.98 11.88 -10.38
CA ALA A 158 8.81 10.75 -10.77
C ALA A 158 10.29 10.96 -10.39
N GLU A 159 10.84 12.16 -10.64
CA GLU A 159 12.18 12.55 -10.23
C GLU A 159 12.36 12.46 -8.72
N SER A 160 11.40 12.99 -7.96
CA SER A 160 11.41 12.93 -6.49
C SER A 160 11.41 11.50 -5.97
N GLU A 161 10.66 10.61 -6.62
CA GLU A 161 10.62 9.19 -6.24
C GLU A 161 11.91 8.47 -6.63
N ALA A 162 12.47 8.72 -7.82
CA ALA A 162 13.76 8.17 -8.24
C ALA A 162 14.89 8.57 -7.28
N LEU A 163 14.97 9.85 -6.92
CA LEU A 163 15.93 10.33 -5.92
C LEU A 163 15.77 9.63 -4.56
N ARG A 164 14.54 9.46 -4.11
CA ARG A 164 14.24 8.73 -2.87
C ARG A 164 14.75 7.29 -2.92
N LEU A 165 14.54 6.62 -4.06
CA LEU A 165 14.96 5.22 -4.26
C LEU A 165 16.49 5.10 -4.33
N PHE A 166 17.20 5.96 -5.07
CA PHE A 166 18.65 5.97 -5.11
C PHE A 166 19.26 6.20 -3.71
N ARG A 167 18.76 7.19 -2.96
CA ARG A 167 19.22 7.46 -1.60
C ARG A 167 18.97 6.32 -0.62
N ALA A 168 17.85 5.60 -0.77
CA ALA A 168 17.57 4.41 0.02
C ALA A 168 18.60 3.27 -0.25
N GLY A 169 19.18 3.23 -1.46
CA GLY A 169 20.28 2.34 -1.84
C GLY A 169 21.68 2.92 -1.59
N ASN A 170 21.82 4.04 -0.85
CA ASN A 170 23.07 4.77 -0.65
C ASN A 170 23.75 5.16 -1.97
N LYS A 171 22.97 5.60 -2.94
CA LYS A 171 23.39 6.09 -4.24
C LYS A 171 22.84 7.50 -4.49
N ASP A 172 23.53 8.24 -5.34
CA ASP A 172 23.08 9.49 -5.92
C ASP A 172 22.97 9.39 -7.44
N ILE A 173 22.36 10.37 -8.05
CA ILE A 173 22.24 10.51 -9.51
C ILE A 173 22.42 11.97 -9.90
N ALA A 174 23.18 12.23 -10.95
CA ALA A 174 23.36 13.57 -11.49
C ALA A 174 22.04 14.12 -12.07
N ASP A 175 21.78 15.43 -11.95
CA ASP A 175 20.52 16.06 -12.33
C ASP A 175 20.15 15.80 -13.80
N ASN A 176 21.13 15.87 -14.72
CA ASN A 176 20.90 15.58 -16.14
C ASN A 176 20.63 14.09 -16.41
N ALA A 177 21.20 13.19 -15.62
CA ALA A 177 20.92 11.76 -15.68
C ALA A 177 19.51 11.43 -15.14
N LEU A 178 19.08 12.12 -14.08
CA LEU A 178 17.74 11.99 -13.51
C LEU A 178 16.65 12.40 -14.49
N ALA A 179 16.80 13.56 -15.12
CA ALA A 179 15.87 14.05 -16.13
C ALA A 179 15.76 13.10 -17.34
N GLU A 180 16.91 12.59 -17.81
CA GLU A 180 16.96 11.61 -18.91
C GLU A 180 16.27 10.29 -18.51
N LEU A 181 16.54 9.76 -17.31
CA LEU A 181 15.92 8.55 -16.78
C LEU A 181 14.40 8.68 -16.77
N VAL A 182 13.88 9.76 -16.18
CA VAL A 182 12.44 9.99 -16.07
C VAL A 182 11.79 10.17 -17.45
N THR A 183 12.48 10.85 -18.38
CA THR A 183 12.00 11.02 -19.75
C THR A 183 11.86 9.68 -20.48
N ARG A 184 12.82 8.77 -20.32
CA ARG A 184 12.80 7.45 -20.97
C ARG A 184 11.79 6.50 -20.38
N VAL A 185 11.68 6.47 -19.05
CA VAL A 185 10.80 5.53 -18.32
C VAL A 185 9.34 5.98 -18.33
N GLY A 186 9.12 7.30 -18.30
CA GLY A 186 7.77 7.86 -18.20
C GLY A 186 7.17 7.76 -16.78
N PRO A 187 5.83 7.91 -16.66
CA PRO A 187 5.14 8.03 -15.37
C PRO A 187 4.97 6.72 -14.59
N ASN A 188 5.51 5.61 -15.05
CA ASN A 188 5.36 4.31 -14.40
C ASN A 188 6.35 4.13 -13.25
N LEU A 189 5.90 4.30 -12.00
CA LEU A 189 6.77 4.21 -10.82
C LEU A 189 7.36 2.82 -10.58
N ARG A 190 6.69 1.74 -10.99
CA ARG A 190 7.25 0.39 -10.94
C ARG A 190 8.42 0.23 -11.91
N ALA A 191 8.24 0.67 -13.16
CA ALA A 191 9.30 0.65 -14.14
C ALA A 191 10.48 1.53 -13.69
N LEU A 192 10.19 2.70 -13.14
CA LEU A 192 11.21 3.60 -12.60
C LEU A 192 12.01 2.95 -11.46
N ALA A 193 11.35 2.27 -10.54
CA ALA A 193 12.03 1.56 -9.45
C ALA A 193 12.94 0.44 -9.98
N ASN A 194 12.49 -0.32 -10.98
CA ASN A 194 13.31 -1.36 -11.61
C ASN A 194 14.54 -0.77 -12.30
N GLU A 195 14.39 0.37 -12.99
CA GLU A 195 15.53 1.06 -13.64
C GLU A 195 16.52 1.61 -12.60
N VAL A 196 16.02 2.18 -11.48
CA VAL A 196 16.87 2.64 -10.37
C VAL A 196 17.68 1.48 -9.78
N GLU A 197 17.05 0.33 -9.56
CA GLU A 197 17.74 -0.86 -9.06
C GLU A 197 18.79 -1.35 -10.05
N LYS A 198 18.44 -1.46 -11.33
CA LYS A 198 19.33 -1.87 -12.42
C LYS A 198 20.55 -0.95 -12.53
N LEU A 199 20.36 0.36 -12.54
CA LEU A 199 21.42 1.36 -12.58
C LEU A 199 22.30 1.29 -11.33
N SER A 200 21.71 1.14 -10.15
CA SER A 200 22.45 1.00 -8.88
C SER A 200 23.37 -0.22 -8.88
N LEU A 201 22.91 -1.35 -9.42
CA LEU A 201 23.71 -2.56 -9.60
C LEU A 201 24.80 -2.36 -10.66
N TYR A 202 24.47 -1.72 -11.78
CA TYR A 202 25.41 -1.48 -12.88
C TYR A 202 26.63 -0.65 -12.46
N ILE A 203 26.41 0.42 -11.70
CA ILE A 203 27.52 1.27 -11.24
C ILE A 203 28.36 0.64 -10.13
N GLY A 204 27.91 -0.45 -9.52
CA GLY A 204 28.64 -1.18 -8.50
C GLY A 204 29.03 -0.31 -7.31
N ALA A 205 30.34 -0.18 -7.03
CA ALA A 205 30.84 0.60 -5.90
C ALA A 205 30.81 2.13 -6.11
N ARG A 206 30.57 2.62 -7.31
CA ARG A 206 30.45 4.07 -7.55
C ARG A 206 29.28 4.66 -6.77
N PRO A 207 29.42 5.86 -6.18
CA PRO A 207 28.35 6.46 -5.40
C PRO A 207 27.26 7.12 -6.24
N GLU A 208 27.58 7.52 -7.50
CA GLU A 208 26.72 8.36 -8.33
C GLU A 208 26.51 7.77 -9.72
N VAL A 209 25.25 7.83 -10.19
CA VAL A 209 24.84 7.50 -11.57
C VAL A 209 25.01 8.72 -12.45
N LEU A 210 25.70 8.55 -13.58
CA LEU A 210 25.95 9.59 -14.55
C LEU A 210 25.07 9.42 -15.80
N LEU A 211 24.95 10.48 -16.61
CA LEU A 211 24.16 10.46 -17.85
C LEU A 211 24.54 9.32 -18.79
N ALA A 212 25.83 9.03 -18.91
CA ALA A 212 26.32 7.94 -19.75
C ALA A 212 25.83 6.56 -19.29
N ASP A 213 25.67 6.36 -17.98
CA ASP A 213 25.13 5.11 -17.41
C ASP A 213 23.67 4.93 -17.82
N VAL A 214 22.86 5.99 -17.71
CA VAL A 214 21.45 5.98 -18.13
C VAL A 214 21.35 5.72 -19.63
N GLN A 215 22.15 6.41 -20.45
CA GLN A 215 22.14 6.22 -21.90
C GLN A 215 22.52 4.81 -22.35
N THR A 216 23.34 4.12 -21.55
CA THR A 216 23.80 2.76 -21.85
C THR A 216 22.79 1.70 -21.41
N MET A 217 22.09 1.91 -20.29
CA MET A 217 21.32 0.86 -19.61
C MET A 217 19.81 1.01 -19.78
N THR A 218 19.32 2.21 -20.09
CA THR A 218 17.90 2.54 -20.24
C THR A 218 17.59 3.02 -21.65
#